data_e4b7010ba1b3fac6f83b8e624235189a
#
_entry.id   e4b7010ba1b3fac6f83b8e624235189a
#
_cell.length_a   1.000
_cell.length_b   1.000
_cell.length_c   1.000
_cell.angle_alpha   90.00
_cell.angle_beta   90.00
_cell.angle_gamma   90.00
#
_symmetry.space_group_name_H-M   'P 1'
#
loop_
_entity.id
_entity.type
_entity.pdbx_description
1 polymer ?
#
loop_
_entity_poly.entity_id
_entity_poly.type
_entity_poly.pdbx_seq_one_letter_code
_entity_poly.pdbx_strand_id
1 'polypeptide(L)'
;MSYRVIDNFLDEVDFKELQNHIIYSGEFAWYSREKVTVSDLATKEEQEWWESQNWNWYLTHMIYYQKPFSSLYDKLDTLFTHAFNQVGIDVKTWVRIKANFYPNTFEVKEHQPHSDSDYSHQAALFSLNTCDGFTRMPDGTKVDSVENRIVIFDGGQIHNSSTTSNSKIRYNINFNFF
;
A
#
# COMPACT_ATOMS: atom_id res chain seq x y z
N MET A 1 -16.80 7.19 -10.10
CA MET A 1 -15.47 6.69 -9.71
C MET A 1 -15.69 5.37 -8.98
N SER A 2 -15.12 4.27 -9.46
CA SER A 2 -15.38 2.95 -8.87
C SER A 2 -14.07 2.36 -8.35
N TYR A 3 -14.07 1.90 -7.13
CA TYR A 3 -13.07 1.02 -6.58
C TYR A 3 -13.74 -0.31 -6.20
N ARG A 4 -12.94 -1.36 -6.08
CA ARG A 4 -13.41 -2.70 -5.65
C ARG A 4 -12.69 -3.08 -4.38
N VAL A 5 -13.43 -3.54 -3.38
CA VAL A 5 -12.89 -4.13 -2.15
C VAL A 5 -13.19 -5.62 -2.16
N ILE A 6 -12.17 -6.44 -1.95
CA ILE A 6 -12.28 -7.89 -1.94
C ILE A 6 -11.60 -8.40 -0.67
N ASP A 7 -12.36 -9.09 0.18
CA ASP A 7 -11.85 -9.78 1.36
C ASP A 7 -11.41 -11.21 1.01
N ASN A 8 -10.48 -11.75 1.78
CA ASN A 8 -9.91 -13.09 1.56
C ASN A 8 -9.40 -13.25 0.12
N PHE A 9 -8.61 -12.27 -0.33
CA PHE A 9 -8.16 -12.16 -1.72
C PHE A 9 -7.22 -13.30 -2.13
N LEU A 10 -6.33 -13.73 -1.23
CA LEU A 10 -5.48 -14.90 -1.42
C LEU A 10 -6.06 -16.09 -0.66
N ASP A 11 -5.74 -17.30 -1.10
CA ASP A 11 -5.91 -18.48 -0.27
C ASP A 11 -5.23 -18.31 1.08
N GLU A 12 -5.83 -18.85 2.15
CA GLU A 12 -5.34 -18.64 3.51
C GLU A 12 -3.90 -19.14 3.71
N VAL A 13 -3.51 -20.24 3.06
CA VAL A 13 -2.14 -20.79 3.14
C VAL A 13 -1.15 -19.80 2.54
N ASP A 14 -1.40 -19.33 1.33
CA ASP A 14 -0.56 -18.38 0.62
C ASP A 14 -0.49 -17.04 1.36
N PHE A 15 -1.63 -16.57 1.88
CA PHE A 15 -1.67 -15.35 2.69
C PHE A 15 -0.81 -15.48 3.95
N LYS A 16 -0.97 -16.56 4.72
CA LYS A 16 -0.21 -16.76 5.97
C LYS A 16 1.28 -16.95 5.71
N GLU A 17 1.66 -17.60 4.62
CA GLU A 17 3.06 -17.70 4.23
C GLU A 17 3.66 -16.34 3.89
N LEU A 18 2.95 -15.52 3.12
CA LEU A 18 3.37 -14.17 2.76
C LEU A 18 3.45 -13.26 4.01
N GLN A 19 2.41 -13.31 4.87
CA GLN A 19 2.35 -12.57 6.12
C GLN A 19 3.52 -12.92 7.04
N ASN A 20 3.80 -14.23 7.19
CA ASN A 20 4.91 -14.72 7.99
C ASN A 20 6.27 -14.23 7.46
N HIS A 21 6.48 -14.29 6.15
CA HIS A 21 7.71 -13.83 5.52
C HIS A 21 7.94 -12.32 5.74
N ILE A 22 6.91 -11.49 5.57
CA ILE A 22 7.05 -10.03 5.62
C ILE A 22 7.03 -9.49 7.06
N ILE A 23 6.18 -10.07 7.94
CA ILE A 23 5.94 -9.50 9.27
C ILE A 23 6.71 -10.24 10.37
N TYR A 24 6.73 -11.57 10.33
CA TYR A 24 7.15 -12.38 11.48
C TYR A 24 8.49 -13.06 11.36
N SER A 25 9.08 -13.17 10.15
CA SER A 25 10.38 -13.85 9.96
C SER A 25 11.55 -13.13 10.65
N GLY A 26 11.45 -11.81 10.81
CA GLY A 26 12.57 -10.97 11.26
C GLY A 26 13.68 -10.77 10.21
N GLU A 27 13.54 -11.36 9.03
CA GLU A 27 14.53 -11.31 7.95
C GLU A 27 14.17 -10.34 6.82
N PHE A 28 12.92 -9.84 6.80
CA PHE A 28 12.47 -8.92 5.77
C PHE A 28 13.05 -7.52 5.99
N ALA A 29 13.85 -7.05 5.04
CA ALA A 29 14.53 -5.76 5.14
C ALA A 29 13.58 -4.59 4.93
N TRP A 30 13.62 -3.61 5.82
CA TRP A 30 12.87 -2.37 5.73
C TRP A 30 13.79 -1.18 5.62
N TYR A 31 13.45 -0.23 4.76
CA TYR A 31 14.24 0.96 4.47
C TYR A 31 13.49 2.21 4.86
N SER A 32 14.12 3.06 5.66
CA SER A 32 13.55 4.31 6.15
C SER A 32 13.23 5.29 5.03
N ARG A 33 12.08 5.98 5.15
CA ARG A 33 11.67 7.13 4.37
C ARG A 33 11.27 8.24 5.32
N GLU A 34 11.86 9.41 5.13
CA GLU A 34 11.66 10.56 6.01
C GLU A 34 10.25 11.13 5.94
N LYS A 35 9.53 10.88 4.86
CA LYS A 35 8.15 11.32 4.66
C LYS A 35 7.37 10.38 3.73
N VAL A 36 6.09 10.27 3.97
CA VAL A 36 5.14 9.74 2.99
C VAL A 36 5.01 10.77 1.86
N THR A 37 4.79 10.32 0.63
CA THR A 37 4.71 11.16 -0.57
C THR A 37 3.93 12.44 -0.32
N VAL A 38 4.52 13.56 -0.65
CA VAL A 38 3.88 14.88 -0.68
C VAL A 38 3.38 15.11 -2.11
N SER A 39 2.15 15.58 -2.26
CA SER A 39 1.58 15.89 -3.57
C SER A 39 2.37 17.02 -4.25
N ASP A 40 2.70 16.86 -5.52
CA ASP A 40 3.30 17.91 -6.35
C ASP A 40 2.35 19.13 -6.52
N LEU A 41 1.06 18.94 -6.21
CA LEU A 41 0.04 20.01 -6.25
C LEU A 41 -0.04 20.81 -4.94
N ALA A 42 0.67 20.40 -3.88
CA ALA A 42 0.67 21.09 -2.61
C ALA A 42 1.42 22.43 -2.70
N THR A 43 0.89 23.45 -2.04
CA THR A 43 1.60 24.73 -1.88
C THR A 43 2.89 24.54 -1.09
N LYS A 44 3.81 25.51 -1.18
CA LYS A 44 5.06 25.45 -0.44
C LYS A 44 4.82 25.40 1.08
N GLU A 45 3.87 26.16 1.59
CA GLU A 45 3.48 26.19 3.00
C GLU A 45 2.91 24.83 3.45
N GLU A 46 2.09 24.17 2.63
CA GLU A 46 1.60 22.84 2.90
C GLU A 46 2.72 21.79 2.90
N GLN A 47 3.66 21.89 1.95
CA GLN A 47 4.83 21.01 1.91
C GLN A 47 5.69 21.16 3.17
N GLU A 48 6.02 22.40 3.55
CA GLU A 48 6.79 22.71 4.78
C GLU A 48 6.06 22.22 6.03
N TRP A 49 4.72 22.36 6.09
CA TRP A 49 3.94 21.86 7.21
C TRP A 49 4.01 20.32 7.30
N TRP A 50 3.82 19.61 6.19
CA TRP A 50 3.91 18.14 6.15
C TRP A 50 5.31 17.63 6.49
N GLU A 51 6.35 18.31 6.05
CA GLU A 51 7.75 18.00 6.36
C GLU A 51 8.09 18.22 7.83
N SER A 52 7.43 19.17 8.50
CA SER A 52 7.62 19.42 9.93
C SER A 52 6.99 18.37 10.85
N GLN A 53 6.16 17.48 10.31
CA GLN A 53 5.44 16.50 11.11
C GLN A 53 6.35 15.31 11.48
N ASN A 54 6.83 15.24 12.71
CA ASN A 54 7.71 14.16 13.20
C ASN A 54 7.12 12.74 13.09
N TRP A 55 5.82 12.60 12.91
CA TRP A 55 5.13 11.32 12.74
C TRP A 55 5.03 10.89 11.26
N ASN A 56 5.29 11.80 10.30
CA ASN A 56 5.10 11.56 8.86
C ASN A 56 6.29 10.82 8.24
N TRP A 57 6.68 9.72 8.83
CA TRP A 57 7.71 8.82 8.31
C TRP A 57 7.19 7.40 8.18
N TYR A 58 7.82 6.58 7.38
CA TYR A 58 7.46 5.18 7.21
C TYR A 58 8.67 4.36 6.77
N LEU A 59 8.53 3.03 6.80
CA LEU A 59 9.50 2.16 6.17
C LEU A 59 8.90 1.55 4.91
N THR A 60 9.77 1.22 3.96
CA THR A 60 9.35 0.62 2.69
C THR A 60 10.35 -0.42 2.23
N HIS A 61 9.86 -1.40 1.47
CA HIS A 61 10.69 -2.32 0.72
C HIS A 61 10.24 -2.30 -0.74
N MET A 62 11.11 -1.81 -1.63
CA MET A 62 10.83 -1.85 -3.07
C MET A 62 11.04 -3.27 -3.56
N ILE A 63 9.99 -3.88 -4.10
CA ILE A 63 10.01 -5.23 -4.63
C ILE A 63 10.26 -5.19 -6.14
N TYR A 64 9.55 -4.31 -6.84
CA TYR A 64 9.68 -4.08 -8.27
C TYR A 64 9.49 -2.61 -8.63
N TYR A 65 10.37 -2.09 -9.47
CA TYR A 65 10.23 -0.81 -10.19
C TYR A 65 11.10 -0.85 -11.44
N GLN A 66 10.49 -0.98 -12.62
CA GLN A 66 11.14 -1.19 -13.92
C GLN A 66 11.99 -2.48 -14.00
N LYS A 67 12.42 -3.02 -12.88
CA LYS A 67 13.13 -4.29 -12.72
C LYS A 67 12.91 -4.82 -11.29
N PRO A 68 13.14 -6.12 -11.04
CA PRO A 68 13.16 -6.65 -9.69
C PRO A 68 14.25 -6.02 -8.81
N PHE A 69 13.90 -5.69 -7.58
CA PHE A 69 14.80 -5.21 -6.51
C PHE A 69 14.87 -6.18 -5.33
N SER A 70 13.96 -7.13 -5.26
CA SER A 70 13.84 -8.10 -4.18
C SER A 70 13.67 -9.50 -4.75
N SER A 71 14.23 -10.51 -4.07
CA SER A 71 13.99 -11.93 -4.37
C SER A 71 12.55 -12.37 -4.19
N LEU A 72 11.73 -11.55 -3.51
CA LEU A 72 10.30 -11.79 -3.35
C LEU A 72 9.51 -11.53 -4.64
N TYR A 73 10.10 -10.86 -5.64
CA TYR A 73 9.37 -10.45 -6.85
C TYR A 73 8.71 -11.63 -7.58
N ASP A 74 9.45 -12.67 -7.91
CA ASP A 74 8.94 -13.81 -8.70
C ASP A 74 7.76 -14.51 -8.01
N LYS A 75 7.84 -14.62 -6.67
CA LYS A 75 6.74 -15.18 -5.87
C LYS A 75 5.50 -14.29 -5.92
N LEU A 76 5.65 -12.97 -5.74
CA LEU A 76 4.52 -12.03 -5.78
C LEU A 76 3.94 -11.93 -7.19
N ASP A 77 4.76 -11.88 -8.22
CA ASP A 77 4.31 -11.86 -9.61
C ASP A 77 3.40 -13.06 -9.89
N THR A 78 3.86 -14.27 -9.61
CA THR A 78 3.09 -15.49 -9.83
C THR A 78 1.80 -15.49 -9.02
N LEU A 79 1.87 -15.23 -7.72
CA LEU A 79 0.76 -15.31 -6.80
C LEU A 79 -0.32 -14.27 -7.11
N PHE A 80 0.07 -13.01 -7.27
CA PHE A 80 -0.89 -11.92 -7.48
C PHE A 80 -1.43 -11.87 -8.90
N THR A 81 -0.66 -12.20 -9.93
CA THR A 81 -1.18 -12.34 -11.29
C THR A 81 -2.26 -13.42 -11.34
N HIS A 82 -2.05 -14.57 -10.68
CA HIS A 82 -3.06 -15.61 -10.57
C HIS A 82 -4.32 -15.12 -9.84
N ALA A 83 -4.16 -14.51 -8.65
CA ALA A 83 -5.28 -14.03 -7.85
C ALA A 83 -6.08 -12.91 -8.55
N PHE A 84 -5.43 -11.99 -9.25
CA PHE A 84 -6.09 -10.96 -10.06
C PHE A 84 -6.89 -11.57 -11.21
N ASN A 85 -6.35 -12.58 -11.90
CA ASN A 85 -7.06 -13.29 -12.96
C ASN A 85 -8.34 -13.98 -12.45
N GLN A 86 -8.34 -14.54 -11.25
CA GLN A 86 -9.52 -15.15 -10.62
C GLN A 86 -10.67 -14.15 -10.41
N VAL A 87 -10.37 -12.87 -10.23
CA VAL A 87 -11.37 -11.81 -10.06
C VAL A 87 -11.62 -11.00 -11.34
N GLY A 88 -11.14 -11.51 -12.48
CA GLY A 88 -11.37 -10.94 -13.82
C GLY A 88 -10.48 -9.74 -14.16
N ILE A 89 -9.31 -9.62 -13.53
CA ILE A 89 -8.31 -8.60 -13.81
C ILE A 89 -7.09 -9.27 -14.45
N ASP A 90 -6.77 -8.86 -15.67
CA ASP A 90 -5.64 -9.37 -16.44
C ASP A 90 -4.47 -8.37 -16.34
N VAL A 91 -3.50 -8.70 -15.49
CA VAL A 91 -2.29 -7.90 -15.29
C VAL A 91 -1.38 -8.04 -16.52
N LYS A 92 -1.22 -6.97 -17.27
CA LYS A 92 -0.35 -6.93 -18.48
C LYS A 92 1.10 -6.64 -18.14
N THR A 93 1.33 -5.74 -17.21
CA THR A 93 2.68 -5.38 -16.76
C THR A 93 2.62 -4.69 -15.40
N TRP A 94 3.58 -5.00 -14.57
CA TRP A 94 3.81 -4.26 -13.32
C TRP A 94 4.51 -2.93 -13.61
N VAL A 95 4.04 -1.88 -12.96
CA VAL A 95 4.72 -0.58 -12.91
C VAL A 95 5.57 -0.49 -11.65
N ARG A 96 4.97 -0.85 -10.50
CA ARG A 96 5.62 -0.83 -9.20
C ARG A 96 4.97 -1.83 -8.24
N ILE A 97 5.78 -2.50 -7.42
CA ILE A 97 5.35 -3.30 -6.27
C ILE A 97 6.18 -2.86 -5.07
N LYS A 98 5.52 -2.41 -4.02
CA LYS A 98 6.17 -1.85 -2.83
C LYS A 98 5.45 -2.27 -1.55
N ALA A 99 6.17 -2.89 -0.62
CA ALA A 99 5.68 -3.10 0.73
C ALA A 99 5.87 -1.83 1.57
N ASN A 100 4.89 -1.50 2.41
CA ASN A 100 4.87 -0.35 3.30
C ASN A 100 4.64 -0.78 4.74
N PHE A 101 5.29 -0.08 5.64
CA PHE A 101 5.25 -0.21 7.09
C PHE A 101 4.95 1.18 7.67
N TYR A 102 3.76 1.40 8.18
CA TYR A 102 3.38 2.66 8.84
C TYR A 102 3.36 2.45 10.36
N PRO A 103 4.14 3.23 11.13
CA PRO A 103 4.20 3.08 12.59
C PRO A 103 2.92 3.51 13.28
N ASN A 104 2.75 3.05 14.52
CA ASN A 104 1.73 3.55 15.43
C ASN A 104 2.03 5.01 15.81
N THR A 105 1.01 5.84 15.82
CA THR A 105 1.08 7.26 16.20
C THR A 105 0.16 7.63 17.36
N PHE A 106 -0.28 6.65 18.16
CA PHE A 106 -1.22 6.77 19.29
C PHE A 106 -2.62 7.28 18.91
N GLU A 107 -2.73 8.10 17.90
CA GLU A 107 -3.95 8.54 17.23
C GLU A 107 -3.76 8.29 15.73
N VAL A 108 -4.80 7.86 15.04
CA VAL A 108 -4.72 7.67 13.58
C VAL A 108 -4.50 9.02 12.91
N LYS A 109 -3.39 9.16 12.19
CA LYS A 109 -3.04 10.33 11.39
C LYS A 109 -3.20 9.99 9.91
N GLU A 110 -3.87 10.85 9.15
CA GLU A 110 -3.96 10.71 7.71
C GLU A 110 -2.75 11.36 7.05
N HIS A 111 -2.16 10.68 6.08
CA HIS A 111 -1.10 11.25 5.26
C HIS A 111 -1.69 12.18 4.20
N GLN A 112 -0.83 12.97 3.57
CA GLN A 112 -1.25 13.91 2.54
C GLN A 112 -1.93 13.17 1.38
N PRO A 113 -3.06 13.69 0.85
CA PRO A 113 -3.66 13.21 -0.38
C PRO A 113 -2.71 13.34 -1.57
N HIS A 114 -2.61 12.27 -2.37
CA HIS A 114 -1.76 12.21 -3.55
C HIS A 114 -2.34 11.24 -4.59
N SER A 115 -1.84 11.30 -5.81
CA SER A 115 -1.97 10.24 -6.80
C SER A 115 -0.66 9.46 -6.91
N ASP A 116 -0.73 8.20 -7.30
CA ASP A 116 0.47 7.38 -7.52
C ASP A 116 1.25 7.79 -8.77
N SER A 117 0.56 8.38 -9.76
CA SER A 117 1.10 8.89 -11.02
C SER A 117 0.17 9.94 -11.61
N ASP A 118 0.66 10.69 -12.58
CA ASP A 118 -0.08 11.69 -13.36
C ASP A 118 -0.92 11.08 -14.51
N TYR A 119 -0.91 9.75 -14.66
CA TYR A 119 -1.66 9.00 -15.65
C TYR A 119 -2.55 7.94 -14.99
N SER A 120 -3.65 7.58 -15.67
CA SER A 120 -4.55 6.51 -15.23
C SER A 120 -3.87 5.14 -15.40
N HIS A 121 -3.92 4.33 -14.35
CA HIS A 121 -3.44 2.96 -14.28
C HIS A 121 -4.14 2.24 -13.14
N GLN A 122 -4.08 0.92 -13.10
CA GLN A 122 -4.62 0.19 -11.95
C GLN A 122 -3.66 0.29 -10.76
N ALA A 123 -4.22 0.65 -9.62
CA ALA A 123 -3.55 0.54 -8.32
C ALA A 123 -4.29 -0.46 -7.45
N ALA A 124 -3.56 -1.24 -6.68
CA ALA A 124 -4.14 -2.12 -5.68
C ALA A 124 -3.36 -2.04 -4.37
N LEU A 125 -4.08 -1.98 -3.25
CA LEU A 125 -3.50 -1.98 -1.93
C LEU A 125 -3.95 -3.23 -1.18
N PHE A 126 -3.00 -4.12 -0.89
CA PHE A 126 -3.22 -5.38 -0.18
C PHE A 126 -2.79 -5.27 1.27
N SER A 127 -3.72 -5.45 2.20
CA SER A 127 -3.50 -5.33 3.65
C SER A 127 -2.96 -6.64 4.22
N LEU A 128 -1.83 -6.57 4.92
CA LEU A 128 -1.18 -7.72 5.54
C LEU A 128 -1.62 -7.94 7.00
N ASN A 129 -2.26 -6.96 7.64
CA ASN A 129 -2.79 -7.07 8.99
C ASN A 129 -4.04 -6.23 9.18
N THR A 130 -4.84 -6.61 10.18
CA THR A 130 -6.01 -5.86 10.62
C THR A 130 -5.59 -4.79 11.62
N CYS A 131 -6.04 -3.54 11.40
CA CYS A 131 -5.87 -2.43 12.32
C CYS A 131 -6.89 -1.31 12.00
N ASP A 132 -6.92 -0.25 12.82
CA ASP A 132 -7.77 0.92 12.64
C ASP A 132 -7.27 1.91 11.57
N GLY A 133 -6.11 1.64 10.97
CA GLY A 133 -5.63 2.38 9.82
C GLY A 133 -6.46 2.08 8.57
N PHE A 134 -6.51 3.02 7.64
CA PHE A 134 -7.36 2.95 6.45
C PHE A 134 -6.70 3.62 5.23
N THR A 135 -7.31 3.43 4.09
CA THR A 135 -7.06 4.21 2.88
C THR A 135 -8.31 5.03 2.57
N ARG A 136 -8.15 6.35 2.40
CA ARG A 136 -9.24 7.22 1.99
C ARG A 136 -9.29 7.27 0.48
N MET A 137 -10.46 6.96 -0.05
CA MET A 137 -10.75 6.95 -1.47
C MET A 137 -11.16 8.35 -1.97
N PRO A 138 -11.16 8.62 -3.30
CA PRO A 138 -11.48 9.93 -3.85
C PRO A 138 -12.87 10.48 -3.48
N ASP A 139 -13.83 9.61 -3.18
CA ASP A 139 -15.17 9.96 -2.74
C ASP A 139 -15.28 10.23 -1.22
N GLY A 140 -14.16 10.19 -0.51
CA GLY A 140 -14.07 10.37 0.94
C GLY A 140 -14.30 9.10 1.75
N THR A 141 -14.67 7.98 1.12
CA THR A 141 -14.87 6.69 1.82
C THR A 141 -13.55 6.18 2.40
N LYS A 142 -13.61 5.65 3.61
CA LYS A 142 -12.49 4.95 4.26
C LYS A 142 -12.61 3.46 4.00
N VAL A 143 -11.55 2.88 3.44
CA VAL A 143 -11.39 1.43 3.33
C VAL A 143 -10.42 0.97 4.40
N ASP A 144 -10.98 0.27 5.40
CA ASP A 144 -10.23 -0.19 6.58
C ASP A 144 -9.18 -1.24 6.22
N SER A 145 -8.06 -1.22 6.95
CA SER A 145 -7.01 -2.23 6.87
C SER A 145 -7.49 -3.51 7.56
N VAL A 146 -7.88 -4.49 6.77
CA VAL A 146 -8.26 -5.84 7.20
C VAL A 146 -7.30 -6.83 6.56
N GLU A 147 -6.74 -7.77 7.32
CA GLU A 147 -5.82 -8.77 6.77
C GLU A 147 -6.46 -9.52 5.60
N ASN A 148 -5.66 -9.81 4.58
CA ASN A 148 -6.07 -10.47 3.34
C ASN A 148 -7.17 -9.72 2.55
N ARG A 149 -7.31 -8.39 2.78
CA ARG A 149 -8.17 -7.50 1.99
C ARG A 149 -7.34 -6.79 0.93
N ILE A 150 -7.90 -6.72 -0.29
CA ILE A 150 -7.36 -5.87 -1.35
C ILE A 150 -8.38 -4.79 -1.71
N VAL A 151 -7.92 -3.57 -1.95
CA VAL A 151 -8.70 -2.52 -2.62
C VAL A 151 -8.04 -2.18 -3.94
N ILE A 152 -8.83 -2.17 -5.03
CA ILE A 152 -8.38 -1.94 -6.40
C ILE A 152 -9.04 -0.68 -6.91
N PHE A 153 -8.27 0.26 -7.45
CA PHE A 153 -8.75 1.57 -7.87
C PHE A 153 -7.86 2.16 -8.98
N ASP A 154 -8.22 3.33 -9.51
CA ASP A 154 -7.38 4.06 -10.46
C ASP A 154 -6.29 4.85 -9.69
N GLY A 155 -5.03 4.47 -9.86
CA GLY A 155 -3.87 5.07 -9.19
C GLY A 155 -3.57 6.52 -9.60
N GLY A 156 -4.14 7.00 -10.72
CA GLY A 156 -4.12 8.41 -11.10
C GLY A 156 -5.08 9.28 -10.30
N GLN A 157 -5.99 8.70 -9.49
CA GLN A 157 -6.92 9.45 -8.67
C GLN A 157 -6.34 9.76 -7.29
N ILE A 158 -6.77 10.91 -6.73
CA ILE A 158 -6.34 11.36 -5.40
C ILE A 158 -6.85 10.40 -4.33
N HIS A 159 -5.96 9.91 -3.52
CA HIS A 159 -6.23 9.05 -2.36
C HIS A 159 -5.18 9.32 -1.28
N ASN A 160 -5.39 8.82 -0.07
CA ASN A 160 -4.38 8.91 0.97
C ASN A 160 -4.43 7.71 1.93
N SER A 161 -3.28 7.39 2.48
CA SER A 161 -3.13 6.38 3.52
C SER A 161 -3.24 7.00 4.92
N SER A 162 -3.25 6.17 5.94
CA SER A 162 -3.16 6.59 7.34
C SER A 162 -2.15 5.74 8.11
N THR A 163 -1.78 6.22 9.27
CA THR A 163 -1.11 5.45 10.32
C THR A 163 -2.12 4.52 11.03
N THR A 164 -1.76 3.97 12.17
CA THR A 164 -2.62 3.14 13.05
C THR A 164 -2.46 3.58 14.50
N SER A 165 -3.48 3.35 15.34
CA SER A 165 -3.40 3.59 16.78
C SER A 165 -3.60 2.32 17.64
N ASN A 166 -4.24 1.29 17.11
CA ASN A 166 -4.58 0.07 17.83
C ASN A 166 -3.68 -1.14 17.49
N SER A 167 -2.73 -0.97 16.57
CA SER A 167 -1.70 -1.95 16.23
C SER A 167 -0.32 -1.29 16.33
N LYS A 168 0.75 -2.07 16.54
CA LYS A 168 2.12 -1.51 16.51
C LYS A 168 2.45 -0.92 15.17
N ILE A 169 1.97 -1.56 14.10
CA ILE A 169 2.32 -1.23 12.72
C ILE A 169 1.14 -1.58 11.83
N ARG A 170 0.93 -0.77 10.79
CA ARG A 170 0.07 -1.08 9.66
C ARG A 170 0.95 -1.52 8.50
N TYR A 171 0.73 -2.74 8.00
CA TYR A 171 1.46 -3.31 6.87
C TYR A 171 0.57 -3.46 5.64
N ASN A 172 1.08 -3.08 4.49
CA ASN A 172 0.42 -3.36 3.21
C ASN A 172 1.42 -3.50 2.07
N ILE A 173 0.95 -4.03 0.94
CA ILE A 173 1.68 -4.04 -0.34
C ILE A 173 0.87 -3.19 -1.33
N ASN A 174 1.53 -2.21 -1.94
CA ASN A 174 0.98 -1.40 -3.02
C ASN A 174 1.47 -1.95 -4.36
N PHE A 175 0.52 -2.22 -5.26
CA PHE A 175 0.73 -2.65 -6.63
C PHE A 175 0.24 -1.57 -7.58
N ASN A 176 1.05 -1.24 -8.59
CA ASN A 176 0.67 -0.41 -9.72
C ASN A 176 0.92 -1.21 -11.00
N PHE A 177 -0.06 -1.26 -11.91
CA PHE A 177 0.00 -2.14 -13.09
C PHE A 177 -0.96 -1.69 -14.21
N PHE A 178 -0.78 -2.27 -15.38
CA PHE A 178 -1.68 -2.21 -16.54
C PHE A 178 -2.22 -3.58 -16.89
#